data_31b384203c764f9e2c0fb07367dee7e0
#
_entry.id   31b384203c764f9e2c0fb07367dee7e0
#
_cell.length_a   1.000
_cell.length_b   1.000
_cell.length_c   1.000
_cell.angle_alpha   90.00
_cell.angle_beta   90.00
_cell.angle_gamma   90.00
#
_symmetry.space_group_name_H-M   'P 1'
#
loop_
_entity.id
_entity.type
_entity.pdbx_description
1 polymer ?
#
loop_
_entity_poly.entity_id
_entity_poly.type
_entity_poly.pdbx_seq_one_letter_code
_entity_poly.pdbx_strand_id
1 'polypeptide(L)'
;MAVYAQNPNMSEADMRRIEHILGLDQPIHMQYLKWAAGMASGNMGYSYRTGLPVGQVILARVPATIQLMGCAYLIAIAFGLSTGIVSAIRRHSIFDYFSTTGAMVGLSVPTFWFGLMVIIVFAGMLRWIPSGGIATLGMPFSIQDRLIHLVGPASVLGLWMTATWSRYTRSSVLEVIGQDYIRTARAKGLRSRTILMRHTLRNALIPLITLGGLEFRNLFGGALVTETVFSWPGVGRLYLDSLNYQDYSVILGLLLITSIMVLVGSLLADILYAVVDPRIRLR
;
A
#
# COMPACT_ATOMS: atom_id res chain seq x y z
N MET A 1 -7.02 -19.26 25.27
CA MET A 1 -6.89 -19.65 26.70
C MET A 1 -6.33 -18.51 27.56
N ALA A 2 -5.20 -17.87 27.23
CA ALA A 2 -4.60 -16.82 28.07
C ALA A 2 -5.56 -15.68 28.48
N VAL A 3 -6.46 -15.24 27.58
CA VAL A 3 -7.47 -14.20 27.85
C VAL A 3 -8.50 -14.65 28.89
N TYR A 4 -8.87 -15.92 28.85
CA TYR A 4 -9.84 -16.49 29.81
C TYR A 4 -9.20 -16.83 31.14
N ALA A 5 -7.91 -17.20 31.15
CA ALA A 5 -7.14 -17.49 32.35
C ALA A 5 -6.90 -16.27 33.27
N GLN A 6 -7.06 -15.06 32.73
CA GLN A 6 -6.93 -13.81 33.50
C GLN A 6 -8.21 -13.40 34.24
N ASN A 7 -9.32 -14.12 34.06
CA ASN A 7 -10.57 -13.82 34.75
C ASN A 7 -10.59 -14.54 36.11
N PRO A 8 -10.50 -13.82 37.24
CA PRO A 8 -10.42 -14.42 38.59
C PRO A 8 -11.68 -15.20 39.00
N ASN A 9 -12.78 -15.03 38.30
CA ASN A 9 -14.06 -15.71 38.59
C ASN A 9 -14.28 -16.98 37.78
N MET A 10 -13.27 -17.46 37.03
CA MET A 10 -13.40 -18.61 36.15
C MET A 10 -12.98 -19.90 36.89
N SER A 11 -13.88 -20.85 36.97
CA SER A 11 -13.57 -22.15 37.56
C SER A 11 -12.76 -23.02 36.59
N GLU A 12 -12.02 -24.00 37.12
CA GLU A 12 -11.33 -25.01 36.28
C GLU A 12 -12.32 -25.79 35.38
N ALA A 13 -13.54 -26.01 35.84
CA ALA A 13 -14.57 -26.66 35.04
C ALA A 13 -14.99 -25.84 33.84
N ASP A 14 -15.12 -24.52 34.00
CA ASP A 14 -15.42 -23.59 32.90
C ASP A 14 -14.27 -23.53 31.89
N MET A 15 -13.02 -23.54 32.37
CA MET A 15 -11.83 -23.56 31.53
C MET A 15 -11.80 -24.81 30.64
N ARG A 16 -12.02 -26.01 31.20
CA ARG A 16 -12.08 -27.27 30.43
C ARG A 16 -13.25 -27.29 29.45
N ARG A 17 -14.37 -26.68 29.80
CA ARG A 17 -15.54 -26.56 28.92
C ARG A 17 -15.23 -25.67 27.71
N ILE A 18 -14.55 -24.52 27.92
CA ILE A 18 -14.11 -23.64 26.86
C ILE A 18 -13.06 -24.30 25.98
N GLU A 19 -12.12 -25.03 26.59
CA GLU A 19 -11.09 -25.78 25.88
C GLU A 19 -11.71 -26.81 24.92
N HIS A 20 -12.74 -27.51 25.37
CA HIS A 20 -13.49 -28.48 24.57
C HIS A 20 -14.31 -27.80 23.47
N ILE A 21 -15.02 -26.69 23.76
CA ILE A 21 -15.80 -25.94 22.78
C ILE A 21 -14.87 -25.38 21.68
N LEU A 22 -13.68 -24.92 22.03
CA LEU A 22 -12.70 -24.39 21.08
C LEU A 22 -11.91 -25.51 20.39
N GLY A 23 -12.10 -26.76 20.79
CA GLY A 23 -11.40 -27.94 20.25
C GLY A 23 -9.91 -27.98 20.57
N LEU A 24 -9.46 -27.26 21.59
CA LEU A 24 -8.06 -27.18 22.00
C LEU A 24 -7.57 -28.46 22.69
N ASP A 25 -8.48 -29.30 23.12
CA ASP A 25 -8.27 -30.65 23.63
C ASP A 25 -7.92 -31.67 22.54
N GLN A 26 -8.07 -31.29 21.26
CA GLN A 26 -7.80 -32.19 20.14
C GLN A 26 -6.32 -32.16 19.73
N PRO A 27 -5.81 -33.23 19.06
CA PRO A 27 -4.46 -33.21 18.49
C PRO A 27 -4.27 -32.02 17.51
N ILE A 28 -3.07 -31.43 17.50
CA ILE A 28 -2.74 -30.24 16.72
C ILE A 28 -3.12 -30.37 15.23
N HIS A 29 -2.93 -31.53 14.62
CA HIS A 29 -3.29 -31.73 13.21
C HIS A 29 -4.81 -31.62 12.97
N MET A 30 -5.65 -32.07 13.94
CA MET A 30 -7.10 -31.92 13.86
C MET A 30 -7.54 -30.48 14.06
N GLN A 31 -6.89 -29.75 14.97
CA GLN A 31 -7.12 -28.32 15.16
C GLN A 31 -6.79 -27.56 13.87
N TYR A 32 -5.64 -27.88 13.24
CA TYR A 32 -5.24 -27.27 11.96
C TYR A 32 -6.25 -27.57 10.84
N LEU A 33 -6.68 -28.83 10.68
CA LEU A 33 -7.63 -29.20 9.64
C LEU A 33 -8.99 -28.50 9.81
N LYS A 34 -9.48 -28.41 11.05
CA LYS A 34 -10.73 -27.68 11.36
C LYS A 34 -10.59 -26.19 11.07
N TRP A 35 -9.47 -25.60 11.49
CA TRP A 35 -9.17 -24.20 11.19
C TRP A 35 -9.07 -23.95 9.67
N ALA A 36 -8.33 -24.79 8.95
CA ALA A 36 -8.17 -24.66 7.50
C ALA A 36 -9.50 -24.83 6.75
N ALA A 37 -10.33 -25.80 7.16
CA ALA A 37 -11.68 -25.97 6.61
C ALA A 37 -12.59 -24.77 6.89
N GLY A 38 -12.51 -24.19 8.09
CA GLY A 38 -13.19 -22.96 8.46
C GLY A 38 -12.76 -21.79 7.56
N MET A 39 -11.45 -21.58 7.41
CA MET A 39 -10.91 -20.54 6.53
C MET A 39 -11.35 -20.72 5.07
N ALA A 40 -11.32 -21.95 4.55
CA ALA A 40 -11.76 -22.28 3.19
C ALA A 40 -13.27 -22.01 2.98
N SER A 41 -14.09 -22.17 4.01
CA SER A 41 -15.53 -21.86 3.97
C SER A 41 -15.86 -20.39 4.25
N GLY A 42 -14.84 -19.53 4.46
CA GLY A 42 -15.02 -18.11 4.79
C GLY A 42 -15.25 -17.83 6.28
N ASN A 43 -15.27 -18.85 7.12
CA ASN A 43 -15.39 -18.67 8.57
C ASN A 43 -13.98 -18.49 9.19
N MET A 44 -13.62 -17.21 9.38
CA MET A 44 -12.33 -16.80 9.98
C MET A 44 -12.39 -16.74 11.51
N GLY A 45 -13.51 -17.16 12.13
CA GLY A 45 -13.73 -17.04 13.56
C GLY A 45 -14.13 -15.62 13.98
N TYR A 46 -13.96 -15.37 15.28
CA TYR A 46 -14.36 -14.12 15.93
C TYR A 46 -13.13 -13.42 16.53
N SER A 47 -13.13 -12.10 16.47
CA SER A 47 -12.14 -11.25 17.14
C SER A 47 -12.30 -11.39 18.67
N TYR A 48 -11.21 -11.69 19.36
CA TYR A 48 -11.20 -11.79 20.83
C TYR A 48 -11.44 -10.43 21.50
N ARG A 49 -11.11 -9.34 20.81
CA ARG A 49 -11.27 -7.98 21.33
C ARG A 49 -12.69 -7.45 21.17
N THR A 50 -13.29 -7.65 20.00
CA THR A 50 -14.57 -7.02 19.64
C THR A 50 -15.75 -7.98 19.70
N GLY A 51 -15.51 -9.31 19.71
CA GLY A 51 -16.54 -10.33 19.61
C GLY A 51 -17.23 -10.41 18.24
N LEU A 52 -16.79 -9.60 17.26
CA LEU A 52 -17.34 -9.57 15.92
C LEU A 52 -16.69 -10.61 15.01
N PRO A 53 -17.36 -11.08 13.95
CA PRO A 53 -16.76 -11.93 12.93
C PRO A 53 -15.53 -11.26 12.31
N VAL A 54 -14.41 -11.97 12.21
CA VAL A 54 -13.13 -11.46 11.70
C VAL A 54 -13.28 -10.84 10.32
N GLY A 55 -14.03 -11.49 9.42
CA GLY A 55 -14.29 -10.95 8.09
C GLY A 55 -14.92 -9.56 8.10
N GLN A 56 -15.88 -9.30 8.99
CA GLN A 56 -16.50 -7.98 9.13
C GLN A 56 -15.51 -6.94 9.66
N VAL A 57 -14.69 -7.31 10.65
CA VAL A 57 -13.67 -6.41 11.22
C VAL A 57 -12.68 -5.99 10.14
N ILE A 58 -12.23 -6.92 9.30
CA ILE A 58 -11.28 -6.63 8.22
C ILE A 58 -11.94 -5.81 7.10
N LEU A 59 -13.11 -6.24 6.61
CA LEU A 59 -13.81 -5.56 5.51
C LEU A 59 -14.16 -4.11 5.85
N ALA A 60 -14.44 -3.80 7.11
CA ALA A 60 -14.69 -2.42 7.56
C ALA A 60 -13.44 -1.51 7.42
N ARG A 61 -12.23 -2.08 7.36
CA ARG A 61 -10.97 -1.33 7.27
C ARG A 61 -10.43 -1.19 5.84
N VAL A 62 -10.79 -2.11 4.96
CA VAL A 62 -10.34 -2.14 3.56
C VAL A 62 -10.60 -0.82 2.80
N PRO A 63 -11.79 -0.19 2.86
CA PRO A 63 -12.04 1.06 2.14
C PRO A 63 -11.08 2.20 2.54
N ALA A 64 -10.76 2.31 3.83
CA ALA A 64 -9.83 3.34 4.31
C ALA A 64 -8.42 3.14 3.76
N THR A 65 -7.92 1.89 3.74
CA THR A 65 -6.62 1.56 3.14
C THR A 65 -6.61 1.84 1.64
N ILE A 66 -7.66 1.44 0.90
CA ILE A 66 -7.76 1.69 -0.55
C ILE A 66 -7.77 3.19 -0.85
N GLN A 67 -8.48 4.00 -0.07
CA GLN A 67 -8.48 5.46 -0.22
C GLN A 67 -7.09 6.04 -0.03
N LEU A 68 -6.42 5.67 1.04
CA LEU A 68 -5.08 6.18 1.35
C LEU A 68 -4.05 5.76 0.29
N MET A 69 -3.98 4.46 0.01
CA MET A 69 -3.01 3.92 -0.94
C MET A 69 -3.30 4.40 -2.37
N GLY A 70 -4.58 4.44 -2.77
CA GLY A 70 -4.98 4.94 -4.08
C GLY A 70 -4.56 6.40 -4.29
N CYS A 71 -4.81 7.28 -3.31
CA CYS A 71 -4.35 8.67 -3.39
C CYS A 71 -2.83 8.79 -3.37
N ALA A 72 -2.13 8.00 -2.56
CA ALA A 72 -0.67 7.98 -2.55
C ALA A 72 -0.08 7.55 -3.91
N TYR A 73 -0.64 6.52 -4.55
CA TYR A 73 -0.24 6.10 -5.89
C TYR A 73 -0.52 7.16 -6.95
N LEU A 74 -1.67 7.83 -6.90
CA LEU A 74 -1.97 8.93 -7.83
C LEU A 74 -0.93 10.06 -7.71
N ILE A 75 -0.55 10.44 -6.50
CA ILE A 75 0.52 11.41 -6.23
C ILE A 75 1.85 10.88 -6.80
N ALA A 76 2.21 9.64 -6.48
CA ALA A 76 3.47 9.02 -6.91
C ALA A 76 3.59 8.95 -8.43
N ILE A 77 2.54 8.52 -9.12
CA ILE A 77 2.51 8.44 -10.59
C ILE A 77 2.57 9.83 -11.19
N ALA A 78 1.72 10.76 -10.74
CA ALA A 78 1.67 12.11 -11.30
C ALA A 78 3.01 12.84 -11.16
N PHE A 79 3.57 12.88 -9.96
CA PHE A 79 4.84 13.56 -9.71
C PHE A 79 6.06 12.75 -10.15
N GLY A 80 6.04 11.42 -9.98
CA GLY A 80 7.14 10.55 -10.37
C GLY A 80 7.35 10.48 -11.88
N LEU A 81 6.28 10.33 -12.67
CA LEU A 81 6.38 10.39 -14.14
C LEU A 81 6.84 11.76 -14.60
N SER A 82 6.21 12.84 -14.09
CA SER A 82 6.52 14.20 -14.52
C SER A 82 7.97 14.57 -14.23
N THR A 83 8.44 14.35 -13.01
CA THR A 83 9.82 14.64 -12.60
C THR A 83 10.82 13.74 -13.32
N GLY A 84 10.55 12.44 -13.46
CA GLY A 84 11.42 11.49 -14.15
C GLY A 84 11.58 11.80 -15.64
N ILE A 85 10.49 12.15 -16.34
CA ILE A 85 10.51 12.54 -17.76
C ILE A 85 11.33 13.83 -17.95
N VAL A 86 11.03 14.87 -17.15
CA VAL A 86 11.75 16.15 -17.26
C VAL A 86 13.22 15.99 -16.93
N SER A 87 13.56 15.20 -15.91
CA SER A 87 14.93 14.88 -15.52
C SER A 87 15.68 14.14 -16.64
N ALA A 88 15.04 13.20 -17.32
CA ALA A 88 15.65 12.48 -18.44
C ALA A 88 15.88 13.38 -19.67
N ILE A 89 14.92 14.25 -20.01
CA ILE A 89 15.03 15.16 -21.16
C ILE A 89 16.10 16.23 -20.92
N ARG A 90 16.17 16.73 -19.68
CA ARG A 90 17.12 17.76 -19.25
C ARG A 90 18.30 17.13 -18.49
N ARG A 91 18.84 16.02 -19.02
CA ARG A 91 19.94 15.28 -18.41
C ARG A 91 21.13 16.22 -18.11
N HIS A 92 21.74 16.05 -16.93
CA HIS A 92 22.83 16.87 -16.41
C HIS A 92 22.47 18.33 -16.13
N SER A 93 21.19 18.71 -16.13
CA SER A 93 20.75 20.02 -15.68
C SER A 93 20.65 20.10 -14.15
N ILE A 94 20.56 21.33 -13.63
CA ILE A 94 20.32 21.58 -12.20
C ILE A 94 19.05 20.86 -11.73
N PHE A 95 17.99 20.84 -12.54
CA PHE A 95 16.75 20.12 -12.23
C PHE A 95 16.99 18.62 -12.11
N ASP A 96 17.78 18.00 -13.00
CA ASP A 96 18.10 16.59 -12.97
C ASP A 96 18.88 16.21 -11.70
N TYR A 97 19.88 17.00 -11.34
CA TYR A 97 20.63 16.80 -10.09
C TYR A 97 19.73 16.96 -8.87
N PHE A 98 18.92 18.00 -8.83
CA PHE A 98 18.04 18.25 -7.69
C PHE A 98 16.97 17.15 -7.54
N SER A 99 16.35 16.75 -8.63
CA SER A 99 15.35 15.68 -8.65
C SER A 99 15.97 14.33 -8.22
N THR A 100 17.14 13.98 -8.74
CA THR A 100 17.81 12.71 -8.42
C THR A 100 18.30 12.69 -6.97
N THR A 101 18.94 13.77 -6.51
CA THR A 101 19.41 13.89 -5.12
C THR A 101 18.22 13.94 -4.16
N GLY A 102 17.19 14.70 -4.49
CA GLY A 102 15.96 14.75 -3.70
C GLY A 102 15.27 13.40 -3.57
N ALA A 103 15.25 12.60 -4.65
CA ALA A 103 14.73 11.25 -4.61
C ALA A 103 15.57 10.33 -3.69
N MET A 104 16.90 10.44 -3.74
CA MET A 104 17.79 9.67 -2.85
C MET A 104 17.59 10.04 -1.38
N VAL A 105 17.53 11.33 -1.07
CA VAL A 105 17.24 11.84 0.28
C VAL A 105 15.87 11.35 0.75
N GLY A 106 14.84 11.49 -0.10
CA GLY A 106 13.49 11.05 0.23
C GLY A 106 13.39 9.55 0.56
N LEU A 107 14.17 8.70 -0.12
CA LEU A 107 14.22 7.26 0.18
C LEU A 107 15.03 6.94 1.44
N SER A 108 15.97 7.80 1.82
CA SER A 108 16.80 7.61 3.02
C SER A 108 16.09 8.03 4.31
N VAL A 109 15.08 8.90 4.21
CA VAL A 109 14.32 9.36 5.38
C VAL A 109 13.29 8.31 5.78
N PRO A 110 13.27 7.85 7.05
CA PRO A 110 12.26 6.91 7.51
C PRO A 110 10.85 7.51 7.40
N THR A 111 9.92 6.77 6.82
CA THR A 111 8.54 7.25 6.57
C THR A 111 7.80 7.67 7.85
N PHE A 112 8.03 6.97 8.96
CA PHE A 112 7.43 7.33 10.24
C PHE A 112 7.95 8.70 10.75
N TRP A 113 9.25 8.94 10.63
CA TRP A 113 9.86 10.21 11.04
C TRP A 113 9.32 11.36 10.19
N PHE A 114 9.26 11.17 8.87
CA PHE A 114 8.69 12.16 7.97
C PHE A 114 7.22 12.42 8.27
N GLY A 115 6.44 11.37 8.55
CA GLY A 115 5.04 11.50 8.99
C GLY A 115 4.88 12.32 10.27
N LEU A 116 5.73 12.07 11.29
CA LEU A 116 5.72 12.85 12.53
C LEU A 116 6.09 14.32 12.27
N MET A 117 7.08 14.62 11.43
CA MET A 117 7.43 15.99 11.06
C MET A 117 6.26 16.70 10.35
N VAL A 118 5.57 16.00 9.45
CA VAL A 118 4.36 16.56 8.79
C VAL A 118 3.28 16.89 9.82
N ILE A 119 3.04 16.02 10.80
CA ILE A 119 2.06 16.29 11.87
C ILE A 119 2.50 17.49 12.72
N ILE A 120 3.75 17.52 13.17
CA ILE A 120 4.25 18.61 14.03
C ILE A 120 4.12 19.96 13.31
N VAL A 121 4.58 20.03 12.05
CA VAL A 121 4.61 21.29 11.31
C VAL A 121 3.21 21.68 10.82
N PHE A 122 2.54 20.80 10.10
CA PHE A 122 1.31 21.17 9.40
C PHE A 122 0.05 21.04 10.26
N ALA A 123 0.01 20.13 11.22
CA ALA A 123 -1.12 20.01 12.13
C ALA A 123 -0.90 20.80 13.43
N GLY A 124 0.30 20.72 14.02
CA GLY A 124 0.60 21.38 15.30
C GLY A 124 0.87 22.87 15.16
N MET A 125 1.85 23.26 14.33
CA MET A 125 2.28 24.65 14.19
C MET A 125 1.40 25.47 13.27
N LEU A 126 1.18 24.99 12.03
CA LEU A 126 0.44 25.72 11.00
C LEU A 126 -1.07 25.51 11.08
N ARG A 127 -1.52 24.41 11.66
CA ARG A 127 -2.94 24.03 11.77
C ARG A 127 -3.67 23.94 10.42
N TRP A 128 -2.95 23.52 9.37
CA TRP A 128 -3.50 23.40 8.01
C TRP A 128 -4.21 22.08 7.79
N ILE A 129 -3.78 21.04 8.51
CA ILE A 129 -4.35 19.68 8.40
C ILE A 129 -4.64 19.13 9.80
N PRO A 130 -5.54 18.15 9.93
CA PRO A 130 -5.74 17.42 11.19
C PRO A 130 -4.50 16.58 11.53
N SER A 131 -4.31 16.30 12.83
CA SER A 131 -3.21 15.45 13.29
C SER A 131 -3.39 13.97 12.98
N GLY A 132 -4.62 13.53 12.67
CA GLY A 132 -4.92 12.12 12.34
C GLY A 132 -6.40 11.81 12.29
N GLY A 133 -6.72 10.53 12.10
CA GLY A 133 -8.09 10.07 11.89
C GLY A 133 -8.53 10.17 10.43
N ILE A 134 -9.74 9.69 10.12
CA ILE A 134 -10.34 9.71 8.77
C ILE A 134 -11.36 10.85 8.60
N ALA A 135 -11.83 11.42 9.71
CA ALA A 135 -12.80 12.49 9.75
C ALA A 135 -12.81 13.12 11.16
N THR A 136 -13.38 14.32 11.28
CA THR A 136 -13.59 15.01 12.54
C THR A 136 -14.68 14.31 13.36
N LEU A 137 -14.36 13.93 14.60
CA LEU A 137 -15.29 13.24 15.48
C LEU A 137 -16.50 14.11 15.82
N GLY A 138 -17.70 13.50 15.76
CA GLY A 138 -18.94 14.19 16.09
C GLY A 138 -19.51 15.10 15.00
N MET A 139 -18.81 15.26 13.87
CA MET A 139 -19.33 16.03 12.73
C MET A 139 -20.06 15.14 11.73
N PRO A 140 -21.10 15.67 11.03
CA PRO A 140 -21.77 14.93 9.98
C PRO A 140 -20.81 14.60 8.84
N PHE A 141 -21.15 13.62 8.02
CA PHE A 141 -20.35 13.22 6.87
C PHE A 141 -20.07 14.41 5.94
N SER A 142 -18.80 14.68 5.69
CA SER A 142 -18.34 15.71 4.76
C SER A 142 -17.18 15.18 3.92
N ILE A 143 -17.30 15.28 2.59
CA ILE A 143 -16.22 14.92 1.67
C ILE A 143 -15.01 15.82 1.89
N GLN A 144 -15.24 17.12 2.11
CA GLN A 144 -14.16 18.08 2.36
C GLN A 144 -13.35 17.72 3.62
N ASP A 145 -14.03 17.38 4.71
CA ASP A 145 -13.39 16.96 5.96
C ASP A 145 -12.54 15.70 5.73
N ARG A 146 -13.08 14.69 5.03
CA ARG A 146 -12.32 13.48 4.70
C ARG A 146 -11.10 13.74 3.81
N LEU A 147 -11.22 14.64 2.83
CA LEU A 147 -10.10 15.00 1.97
C LEU A 147 -8.98 15.71 2.76
N ILE A 148 -9.32 16.62 3.68
CA ILE A 148 -8.33 17.30 4.52
C ILE A 148 -7.59 16.30 5.41
N HIS A 149 -8.30 15.32 6.00
CA HIS A 149 -7.67 14.26 6.79
C HIS A 149 -6.76 13.35 5.94
N LEU A 150 -7.07 13.16 4.67
CA LEU A 150 -6.31 12.34 3.74
C LEU A 150 -5.02 13.02 3.25
N VAL A 151 -4.95 14.36 3.19
CA VAL A 151 -3.81 15.12 2.65
C VAL A 151 -2.50 14.73 3.33
N GLY A 152 -2.44 14.72 4.66
CA GLY A 152 -1.24 14.42 5.42
C GLY A 152 -0.67 13.01 5.10
N PRO A 153 -1.40 11.95 5.41
CA PRO A 153 -0.91 10.59 5.20
C PRO A 153 -0.69 10.25 3.73
N ALA A 154 -1.54 10.70 2.81
CA ALA A 154 -1.38 10.46 1.38
C ALA A 154 -0.16 11.19 0.80
N SER A 155 0.14 12.40 1.28
CA SER A 155 1.34 13.14 0.87
C SER A 155 2.62 12.45 1.33
N VAL A 156 2.67 11.98 2.57
CA VAL A 156 3.84 11.26 3.11
C VAL A 156 4.15 10.02 2.29
N LEU A 157 3.16 9.17 2.07
CA LEU A 157 3.32 7.95 1.25
C LEU A 157 3.60 8.28 -0.21
N GLY A 158 2.81 9.18 -0.79
CA GLY A 158 2.91 9.55 -2.20
C GLY A 158 4.25 10.16 -2.56
N LEU A 159 4.79 11.05 -1.72
CA LEU A 159 6.12 11.63 -1.92
C LEU A 159 7.23 10.59 -1.78
N TRP A 160 7.13 9.69 -0.80
CA TRP A 160 8.09 8.59 -0.67
C TRP A 160 8.08 7.68 -1.91
N MET A 161 6.91 7.29 -2.40
CA MET A 161 6.76 6.49 -3.62
C MET A 161 7.19 7.25 -4.88
N THR A 162 6.98 8.58 -4.93
CA THR A 162 7.42 9.46 -6.04
C THR A 162 8.92 9.31 -6.32
N ALA A 163 9.74 9.14 -5.29
CA ALA A 163 11.18 8.96 -5.44
C ALA A 163 11.51 7.70 -6.25
N THR A 164 10.84 6.59 -5.98
CA THR A 164 10.99 5.33 -6.73
C THR A 164 10.50 5.52 -8.18
N TRP A 165 9.28 6.01 -8.37
CA TRP A 165 8.69 6.22 -9.69
C TRP A 165 9.51 7.17 -10.56
N SER A 166 10.03 8.27 -9.99
CA SER A 166 10.86 9.23 -10.70
C SER A 166 12.16 8.60 -11.22
N ARG A 167 12.85 7.80 -10.38
CA ARG A 167 14.08 7.11 -10.77
C ARG A 167 13.85 6.08 -11.89
N TYR A 168 12.82 5.25 -11.75
CA TYR A 168 12.48 4.26 -12.78
C TYR A 168 12.10 4.95 -14.09
N THR A 169 11.26 5.99 -14.03
CA THR A 169 10.87 6.76 -15.21
C THR A 169 12.07 7.39 -15.89
N ARG A 170 12.96 8.04 -15.13
CA ARG A 170 14.17 8.64 -15.67
C ARG A 170 15.05 7.60 -16.37
N SER A 171 15.31 6.46 -15.73
CA SER A 171 16.14 5.40 -16.29
C SER A 171 15.54 4.85 -17.59
N SER A 172 14.26 4.52 -17.59
CA SER A 172 13.57 3.98 -18.75
C SER A 172 13.52 4.96 -19.94
N VAL A 173 13.25 6.24 -19.67
CA VAL A 173 13.25 7.28 -20.71
C VAL A 173 14.65 7.48 -21.29
N LEU A 174 15.72 7.48 -20.47
CA LEU A 174 17.12 7.60 -20.94
C LEU A 174 17.53 6.41 -21.80
N GLU A 175 17.16 5.21 -21.42
CA GLU A 175 17.42 3.99 -22.18
C GLU A 175 16.81 4.08 -23.59
N VAL A 176 15.54 4.46 -23.66
CA VAL A 176 14.82 4.58 -24.94
C VAL A 176 15.38 5.71 -25.80
N ILE A 177 15.73 6.86 -25.23
CA ILE A 177 16.32 7.99 -25.97
C ILE A 177 17.66 7.60 -26.64
N GLY A 178 18.39 6.63 -26.06
CA GLY A 178 19.64 6.11 -26.60
C GLY A 178 19.50 5.17 -27.80
N GLN A 179 18.32 4.67 -28.13
CA GLN A 179 18.09 3.66 -29.16
C GLN A 179 18.26 4.20 -30.58
N ASP A 180 18.70 3.35 -31.50
CA ASP A 180 18.97 3.75 -32.90
C ASP A 180 17.74 4.20 -33.68
N TYR A 181 16.55 3.65 -33.39
CA TYR A 181 15.34 4.12 -34.04
C TYR A 181 14.95 5.57 -33.64
N ILE A 182 15.37 6.03 -32.46
CA ILE A 182 15.21 7.44 -32.04
C ILE A 182 16.21 8.32 -32.81
N ARG A 183 17.46 7.86 -33.03
CA ARG A 183 18.42 8.55 -33.89
C ARG A 183 17.92 8.67 -35.33
N THR A 184 17.36 7.60 -35.88
CA THR A 184 16.74 7.59 -37.21
C THR A 184 15.57 8.56 -37.29
N ALA A 185 14.72 8.61 -36.27
CA ALA A 185 13.59 9.56 -36.24
C ALA A 185 14.07 11.02 -36.24
N ARG A 186 15.16 11.34 -35.54
CA ARG A 186 15.80 12.67 -35.55
C ARG A 186 16.40 12.98 -36.93
N ALA A 187 17.09 12.03 -37.53
CA ALA A 187 17.69 12.20 -38.87
C ALA A 187 16.62 12.47 -39.95
N LYS A 188 15.42 11.90 -39.79
CA LYS A 188 14.24 12.17 -40.66
C LYS A 188 13.58 13.54 -40.39
N GLY A 189 14.12 14.36 -39.49
CA GLY A 189 13.61 15.73 -39.22
C GLY A 189 12.33 15.77 -38.41
N LEU A 190 11.96 14.69 -37.70
CA LEU A 190 10.77 14.70 -36.86
C LEU A 190 10.92 15.69 -35.67
N ARG A 191 9.86 16.42 -35.37
CA ARG A 191 9.84 17.36 -34.24
C ARG A 191 10.12 16.64 -32.91
N SER A 192 10.93 17.26 -32.03
CA SER A 192 11.31 16.69 -30.73
C SER A 192 10.12 16.26 -29.88
N ARG A 193 8.99 17.01 -29.93
CA ARG A 193 7.75 16.65 -29.22
C ARG A 193 7.15 15.36 -29.75
N THR A 194 7.16 15.14 -31.08
CA THR A 194 6.66 13.91 -31.70
C THR A 194 7.52 12.72 -31.33
N ILE A 195 8.86 12.90 -31.36
CA ILE A 195 9.81 11.87 -30.93
C ILE A 195 9.56 11.49 -29.48
N LEU A 196 9.41 12.49 -28.59
CA LEU A 196 9.16 12.25 -27.18
C LEU A 196 7.84 11.49 -26.94
N MET A 197 6.71 12.04 -27.41
CA MET A 197 5.38 11.51 -27.08
C MET A 197 5.08 10.20 -27.78
N ARG A 198 5.45 10.06 -29.06
CA ARG A 198 5.05 8.90 -29.89
C ARG A 198 6.08 7.77 -29.92
N HIS A 199 7.37 8.10 -29.80
CA HIS A 199 8.45 7.11 -29.93
C HIS A 199 9.14 6.81 -28.60
N THR A 200 9.38 7.83 -27.77
CA THR A 200 10.08 7.63 -26.48
C THR A 200 9.13 7.17 -25.38
N LEU A 201 8.11 7.95 -25.04
CA LEU A 201 7.25 7.66 -23.89
C LEU A 201 6.47 6.38 -24.08
N ARG A 202 5.97 6.10 -25.30
CA ARG A 202 5.24 4.86 -25.56
C ARG A 202 6.04 3.60 -25.18
N ASN A 203 7.35 3.60 -25.47
CA ASN A 203 8.21 2.47 -25.14
C ASN A 203 8.76 2.54 -23.71
N ALA A 204 9.06 3.75 -23.22
CA ALA A 204 9.56 3.95 -21.87
C ALA A 204 8.50 3.65 -20.78
N LEU A 205 7.21 3.71 -21.09
CA LEU A 205 6.14 3.39 -20.15
C LEU A 205 5.97 1.88 -19.92
N ILE A 206 6.44 1.00 -20.82
CA ILE A 206 6.29 -0.45 -20.69
C ILE A 206 6.85 -0.96 -19.35
N PRO A 207 8.12 -0.69 -18.97
CA PRO A 207 8.65 -1.11 -17.66
C PRO A 207 7.92 -0.48 -16.48
N LEU A 208 7.34 0.72 -16.66
CA LEU A 208 6.59 1.42 -15.60
C LEU A 208 5.22 0.80 -15.36
N ILE A 209 4.57 0.27 -16.40
CA ILE A 209 3.32 -0.49 -16.26
C ILE A 209 3.59 -1.77 -15.47
N THR A 210 4.73 -2.43 -15.75
CA THR A 210 5.17 -3.60 -14.96
C THR A 210 5.41 -3.23 -13.50
N LEU A 211 6.12 -2.12 -13.24
CA LEU A 211 6.33 -1.60 -11.89
C LEU A 211 4.98 -1.35 -11.19
N GLY A 212 4.04 -0.68 -11.87
CA GLY A 212 2.70 -0.43 -11.36
C GLY A 212 1.92 -1.70 -11.02
N GLY A 213 2.04 -2.73 -11.85
CA GLY A 213 1.45 -4.04 -11.59
C GLY A 213 2.05 -4.71 -10.34
N LEU A 214 3.37 -4.69 -10.19
CA LEU A 214 4.05 -5.21 -9.00
C LEU A 214 3.69 -4.44 -7.73
N GLU A 215 3.55 -3.14 -7.82
CA GLU A 215 3.15 -2.27 -6.72
C GLU A 215 1.66 -2.44 -6.35
N PHE A 216 0.81 -2.83 -7.31
CA PHE A 216 -0.62 -3.03 -7.07
C PHE A 216 -0.90 -4.05 -5.96
N ARG A 217 -0.08 -5.08 -5.82
CA ARG A 217 -0.16 -6.04 -4.73
C ARG A 217 -0.02 -5.37 -3.35
N ASN A 218 0.76 -4.29 -3.25
CA ASN A 218 1.01 -3.57 -2.00
C ASN A 218 -0.20 -2.71 -1.58
N LEU A 219 -1.15 -2.43 -2.49
CA LEU A 219 -2.37 -1.69 -2.19
C LEU A 219 -3.18 -2.29 -1.03
N PHE A 220 -3.19 -3.61 -0.93
CA PHE A 220 -3.99 -4.34 0.04
C PHE A 220 -3.22 -4.68 1.32
N GLY A 221 -1.88 -4.64 1.27
CA GLY A 221 -1.03 -4.87 2.45
C GLY A 221 -1.08 -3.72 3.46
N GLY A 222 -1.62 -2.56 3.03
CA GLY A 222 -1.73 -1.36 3.86
C GLY A 222 -0.39 -0.66 4.08
N ALA A 223 -0.49 0.59 4.48
CA ALA A 223 0.67 1.39 4.87
C ALA A 223 0.79 1.39 6.40
N LEU A 224 1.12 0.23 6.98
CA LEU A 224 1.12 -0.05 8.41
C LEU A 224 1.68 1.12 9.25
N VAL A 225 2.85 1.61 8.89
CA VAL A 225 3.53 2.69 9.62
C VAL A 225 2.77 4.01 9.48
N THR A 226 2.39 4.39 8.28
CA THR A 226 1.70 5.66 8.03
C THR A 226 0.27 5.66 8.60
N GLU A 227 -0.45 4.55 8.45
CA GLU A 227 -1.78 4.38 9.04
C GLU A 227 -1.73 4.51 10.57
N THR A 228 -0.68 4.00 11.20
CA THR A 228 -0.50 4.09 12.65
C THR A 228 -0.15 5.52 13.07
N VAL A 229 0.82 6.15 12.43
CA VAL A 229 1.28 7.51 12.75
C VAL A 229 0.13 8.52 12.62
N PHE A 230 -0.65 8.44 11.53
CA PHE A 230 -1.78 9.34 11.30
C PHE A 230 -3.10 8.83 11.91
N SER A 231 -3.08 7.77 12.72
CA SER A 231 -4.30 7.18 13.27
C SER A 231 -5.37 6.86 12.21
N TRP A 232 -4.94 6.58 10.97
CA TRP A 232 -5.82 6.22 9.86
C TRP A 232 -6.41 4.82 10.08
N PRO A 233 -7.74 4.62 10.00
CA PRO A 233 -8.37 3.37 10.38
C PRO A 233 -8.29 2.31 9.28
N GLY A 234 -7.10 2.00 8.81
CA GLY A 234 -6.85 1.02 7.75
C GLY A 234 -6.49 -0.39 8.25
N VAL A 235 -6.19 -1.26 7.29
CA VAL A 235 -5.84 -2.67 7.49
C VAL A 235 -4.48 -2.83 8.20
N GLY A 236 -3.49 -1.99 7.85
CA GLY A 236 -2.18 -2.02 8.48
C GLY A 236 -2.25 -1.65 9.98
N ARG A 237 -3.02 -0.61 10.32
CA ARG A 237 -3.27 -0.27 11.72
C ARG A 237 -4.02 -1.37 12.46
N LEU A 238 -5.03 -1.97 11.82
CA LEU A 238 -5.74 -3.11 12.40
C LEU A 238 -4.78 -4.26 12.72
N TYR A 239 -3.80 -4.53 11.86
CA TYR A 239 -2.78 -5.55 12.09
C TYR A 239 -1.96 -5.27 13.36
N LEU A 240 -1.45 -4.03 13.52
CA LEU A 240 -0.72 -3.63 14.74
C LEU A 240 -1.59 -3.66 15.99
N ASP A 241 -2.81 -3.16 15.91
CA ASP A 241 -3.74 -3.22 17.03
C ASP A 241 -3.98 -4.68 17.45
N SER A 242 -4.19 -5.57 16.48
CA SER A 242 -4.41 -7.01 16.75
C SER A 242 -3.19 -7.70 17.36
N LEU A 243 -1.97 -7.31 16.96
CA LEU A 243 -0.74 -7.79 17.59
C LEU A 243 -0.65 -7.36 19.05
N ASN A 244 -0.89 -6.08 19.33
CA ASN A 244 -0.82 -5.52 20.67
C ASN A 244 -1.86 -6.14 21.63
N TYR A 245 -3.05 -6.48 21.12
CA TYR A 245 -4.12 -7.11 21.88
C TYR A 245 -4.13 -8.64 21.78
N GLN A 246 -3.13 -9.24 21.11
CA GLN A 246 -3.01 -10.71 20.92
C GLN A 246 -4.27 -11.31 20.28
N ASP A 247 -4.94 -10.57 19.38
CA ASP A 247 -6.10 -11.07 18.65
C ASP A 247 -5.67 -11.92 17.45
N TYR A 248 -5.25 -13.15 17.76
CA TYR A 248 -4.70 -14.07 16.77
C TYR A 248 -5.68 -14.42 15.65
N SER A 249 -6.99 -14.45 15.92
CA SER A 249 -8.00 -14.71 14.89
C SER A 249 -7.98 -13.62 13.81
N VAL A 250 -7.91 -12.35 14.20
CA VAL A 250 -7.80 -11.23 13.25
C VAL A 250 -6.45 -11.25 12.55
N ILE A 251 -5.34 -11.54 13.25
CA ILE A 251 -4.00 -11.63 12.65
C ILE A 251 -3.97 -12.69 11.55
N LEU A 252 -4.46 -13.92 11.83
CA LEU A 252 -4.50 -15.00 10.86
C LEU A 252 -5.43 -14.70 9.67
N GLY A 253 -6.58 -14.09 9.93
CA GLY A 253 -7.50 -13.61 8.89
C GLY A 253 -6.87 -12.55 7.98
N LEU A 254 -6.16 -11.58 8.56
CA LEU A 254 -5.41 -10.56 7.81
C LEU A 254 -4.30 -11.18 6.97
N LEU A 255 -3.51 -12.10 7.52
CA LEU A 255 -2.45 -12.79 6.79
C LEU A 255 -3.02 -13.57 5.61
N LEU A 256 -4.14 -14.28 5.78
CA LEU A 256 -4.79 -15.01 4.71
C LEU A 256 -5.30 -14.06 3.61
N ILE A 257 -6.06 -13.03 3.97
CA ILE A 257 -6.62 -12.07 3.00
C ILE A 257 -5.51 -11.34 2.25
N THR A 258 -4.49 -10.84 2.96
CA THR A 258 -3.37 -10.16 2.32
C THR A 258 -2.59 -11.07 1.40
N SER A 259 -2.38 -12.34 1.77
CA SER A 259 -1.74 -13.34 0.90
C SER A 259 -2.56 -13.58 -0.37
N ILE A 260 -3.86 -13.75 -0.26
CA ILE A 260 -4.75 -13.91 -1.42
C ILE A 260 -4.70 -12.65 -2.31
N MET A 261 -4.76 -11.46 -1.71
CA MET A 261 -4.69 -10.20 -2.45
C MET A 261 -3.35 -10.01 -3.18
N VAL A 262 -2.24 -10.42 -2.55
CA VAL A 262 -0.92 -10.44 -3.20
C VAL A 262 -0.91 -11.39 -4.39
N LEU A 263 -1.47 -12.58 -4.28
CA LEU A 263 -1.57 -13.55 -5.38
C LEU A 263 -2.44 -13.01 -6.52
N VAL A 264 -3.61 -12.47 -6.20
CA VAL A 264 -4.51 -11.85 -7.19
C VAL A 264 -3.84 -10.64 -7.84
N GLY A 265 -3.19 -9.78 -7.05
CA GLY A 265 -2.45 -8.64 -7.56
C GLY A 265 -1.30 -9.04 -8.49
N SER A 266 -0.56 -10.09 -8.15
CA SER A 266 0.50 -10.64 -9.01
C SER A 266 -0.07 -11.18 -10.31
N LEU A 267 -1.16 -11.95 -10.25
CA LEU A 267 -1.82 -12.48 -11.45
C LEU A 267 -2.33 -11.36 -12.37
N LEU A 268 -2.94 -10.31 -11.78
CA LEU A 268 -3.38 -9.15 -12.56
C LEU A 268 -2.19 -8.40 -13.18
N ALA A 269 -1.08 -8.28 -12.47
CA ALA A 269 0.15 -7.69 -12.98
C ALA A 269 0.69 -8.50 -14.18
N ASP A 270 0.72 -9.82 -14.09
CA ASP A 270 1.18 -10.70 -15.16
C ASP A 270 0.28 -10.62 -16.39
N ILE A 271 -1.04 -10.57 -16.21
CA ILE A 271 -2.02 -10.38 -17.30
C ILE A 271 -1.80 -9.01 -17.97
N LEU A 272 -1.70 -7.93 -17.18
CA LEU A 272 -1.44 -6.59 -17.71
C LEU A 272 -0.12 -6.54 -18.49
N TYR A 273 0.92 -7.21 -17.97
CA TYR A 273 2.20 -7.32 -18.64
C TYR A 273 2.10 -8.04 -19.99
N ALA A 274 1.41 -9.17 -20.05
CA ALA A 274 1.19 -9.92 -21.27
C ALA A 274 0.38 -9.12 -22.32
N VAL A 275 -0.57 -8.29 -21.88
CA VAL A 275 -1.37 -7.41 -22.77
C VAL A 275 -0.53 -6.25 -23.32
N VAL A 276 0.37 -5.67 -22.51
CA VAL A 276 1.17 -4.50 -22.88
C VAL A 276 2.37 -4.89 -23.74
N ASP A 277 3.01 -6.03 -23.46
CA ASP A 277 4.12 -6.56 -24.25
C ASP A 277 3.76 -7.92 -24.90
N PRO A 278 3.17 -7.92 -26.12
CA PRO A 278 2.79 -9.14 -26.81
C PRO A 278 3.97 -10.03 -27.24
N ARG A 279 5.21 -9.61 -27.01
CA ARG A 279 6.42 -10.40 -27.29
C ARG A 279 6.65 -11.48 -26.24
N ILE A 280 6.04 -11.34 -25.06
CA ILE A 280 6.13 -12.30 -23.98
C ILE A 280 5.02 -13.34 -24.18
N ARG A 281 5.39 -14.49 -24.76
CA ARG A 281 4.51 -15.65 -24.73
C ARG A 281 4.64 -16.30 -23.36
N LEU A 282 3.52 -16.38 -22.65
CA LEU A 282 3.40 -17.23 -21.47
C LEU A 282 3.77 -18.66 -21.91
N ARG A 283 4.92 -19.16 -21.42
CA ARG A 283 5.33 -20.56 -21.53
C ARG A 283 4.88 -21.29 -20.27
#